data_b59cd1bed45de0935d96e70b04d1cd85
#
_entry.id   b59cd1bed45de0935d96e70b04d1cd85
#
_cell.length_a   1.000
_cell.length_b   1.000
_cell.length_c   1.000
_cell.angle_alpha   90.00
_cell.angle_beta   90.00
_cell.angle_gamma   90.00
#
_symmetry.space_group_name_H-M   'P 1'
#
loop_
_entity.id
_entity.type
_entity.pdbx_description
1 polymer ?
#
loop_
_entity_poly.entity_id
_entity_poly.type
_entity_poly.pdbx_seq_one_letter_code
_entity_poly.pdbx_strand_id
1 'polypeptide(L)'
;IIKFICIHNCSISFRLNDNLAEYLNCIFIELAKSIQETTSLSAICGYVTDKLAFSDIETAVYISTENILPDKQGVSSFGSTSASERVVHFREEDVLVSNIRPYFKKMWFATTEGGCNADVLCFRASDKKYSYLLKSILFQDGFFDYVMSGAKGTKMPRGDKNHIMQYQIPCFSDQQLQKFNALASSVEQNQALNRQEMASLETAKHMLLTILSR
;
A
#
# COMPACT_ATOMS: atom_id res chain seq x y z
N ILE A 1 26.82 5.65 23.16
CA ILE A 1 27.11 4.50 22.28
C ILE A 1 25.80 3.76 21.92
N ILE A 2 25.02 3.26 22.90
CA ILE A 2 23.79 2.50 22.66
C ILE A 2 22.76 3.30 21.81
N LYS A 3 22.53 4.58 22.14
CA LYS A 3 21.64 5.46 21.38
C LYS A 3 22.09 5.59 19.92
N PHE A 4 23.38 5.67 19.67
CA PHE A 4 23.96 5.75 18.33
C PHE A 4 23.78 4.44 17.55
N ILE A 5 24.01 3.30 18.19
CA ILE A 5 23.83 1.98 17.57
C ILE A 5 22.35 1.74 17.19
N CYS A 6 21.40 2.02 18.08
CA CYS A 6 19.97 1.88 17.78
C CYS A 6 19.51 2.78 16.61
N ILE A 7 19.93 4.05 16.58
CA ILE A 7 19.59 4.96 15.50
C ILE A 7 20.20 4.48 14.17
N HIS A 8 21.44 3.99 14.20
CA HIS A 8 22.13 3.52 13.01
C HIS A 8 21.46 2.26 12.44
N ASN A 9 21.13 1.28 13.28
CA ASN A 9 20.45 0.05 12.85
C ASN A 9 19.03 0.33 12.30
N CYS A 10 18.26 1.20 12.95
CA CYS A 10 16.95 1.61 12.40
C CYS A 10 17.09 2.28 11.02
N SER A 11 18.11 3.13 10.84
CA SER A 11 18.37 3.77 9.54
C SER A 11 18.77 2.76 8.46
N ILE A 12 19.54 1.73 8.80
CA ILE A 12 19.93 0.66 7.87
C ILE A 12 18.70 -0.17 7.47
N SER A 13 17.90 -0.62 8.42
CA SER A 13 16.72 -1.45 8.15
C SER A 13 15.66 -0.69 7.32
N PHE A 14 15.52 0.61 7.53
CA PHE A 14 14.67 1.46 6.71
C PHE A 14 15.17 1.50 5.26
N ARG A 15 16.45 1.82 5.03
CA ARG A 15 17.05 1.81 3.69
C ARG A 15 16.99 0.45 3.01
N LEU A 16 17.13 -0.63 3.78
CA LEU A 16 17.02 -1.98 3.25
C LEU A 16 15.61 -2.25 2.71
N ASN A 17 14.56 -1.82 3.41
CA ASN A 17 13.19 -1.95 2.95
C ASN A 17 12.92 -1.13 1.67
N ASP A 18 13.47 0.09 1.58
CA ASP A 18 13.37 0.91 0.38
C ASP A 18 14.05 0.22 -0.81
N ASN A 19 15.27 -0.30 -0.61
CA ASN A 19 16.02 -1.02 -1.63
C ASN A 19 15.28 -2.29 -2.10
N LEU A 20 14.64 -3.04 -1.19
CA LEU A 20 13.86 -4.22 -1.53
C LEU A 20 12.62 -3.86 -2.36
N ALA A 21 11.93 -2.76 -2.01
CA ALA A 21 10.79 -2.27 -2.77
C ALA A 21 11.22 -1.80 -4.18
N GLU A 22 12.33 -1.07 -4.27
CA GLU A 22 12.90 -0.61 -5.54
C GLU A 22 13.35 -1.78 -6.42
N TYR A 23 14.00 -2.78 -5.84
CA TYR A 23 14.40 -4.01 -6.55
C TYR A 23 13.20 -4.73 -7.15
N LEU A 24 12.14 -4.93 -6.37
CA LEU A 24 10.90 -5.56 -6.86
C LEU A 24 10.26 -4.74 -7.98
N ASN A 25 10.27 -3.41 -7.84
CA ASN A 25 9.76 -2.50 -8.85
C ASN A 25 10.56 -2.58 -10.16
N CYS A 26 11.89 -2.63 -10.11
CA CYS A 26 12.73 -2.81 -11.29
C CYS A 26 12.41 -4.12 -12.02
N ILE A 27 12.26 -5.22 -11.29
CA ILE A 27 11.91 -6.52 -11.89
C ILE A 27 10.52 -6.47 -12.53
N PHE A 28 9.54 -5.86 -11.85
CA PHE A 28 8.21 -5.66 -12.41
C PHE A 28 8.28 -4.90 -13.75
N ILE A 29 9.00 -3.77 -13.80
CA ILE A 29 9.14 -2.94 -15.00
C ILE A 29 9.79 -3.75 -16.14
N GLU A 30 10.85 -4.50 -15.87
CA GLU A 30 11.52 -5.31 -16.90
C GLU A 30 10.62 -6.42 -17.45
N LEU A 31 9.87 -7.09 -16.58
CA LEU A 31 8.88 -8.08 -17.00
C LEU A 31 7.76 -7.45 -17.84
N ALA A 32 7.24 -6.32 -17.38
CA ALA A 32 6.15 -5.59 -18.06
C ALA A 32 6.57 -5.13 -19.47
N LYS A 33 7.80 -4.63 -19.65
CA LYS A 33 8.32 -4.22 -20.96
C LYS A 33 8.36 -5.36 -22.00
N SER A 34 8.51 -6.58 -21.55
CA SER A 34 8.56 -7.75 -22.44
C SER A 34 7.20 -8.19 -22.96
N ILE A 35 6.11 -7.67 -22.39
CA ILE A 35 4.73 -8.07 -22.66
C ILE A 35 4.11 -7.06 -23.63
N GLN A 36 3.66 -7.54 -24.80
CA GLN A 36 2.99 -6.70 -25.82
C GLN A 36 1.47 -6.65 -25.62
N GLU A 37 0.90 -7.72 -25.08
CA GLU A 37 -0.54 -7.82 -24.85
C GLU A 37 -0.94 -7.05 -23.60
N THR A 38 -2.01 -6.27 -23.71
CA THR A 38 -2.56 -5.50 -22.59
C THR A 38 -4.01 -5.85 -22.33
N THR A 39 -4.43 -5.63 -21.09
CA THR A 39 -5.81 -5.76 -20.65
C THR A 39 -6.17 -4.60 -19.72
N SER A 40 -7.45 -4.43 -19.37
CA SER A 40 -7.85 -3.41 -18.41
C SER A 40 -7.59 -3.84 -16.97
N LEU A 41 -7.36 -2.88 -16.08
CA LEU A 41 -7.20 -3.12 -14.64
C LEU A 41 -8.38 -3.92 -14.06
N SER A 42 -9.59 -3.70 -14.59
CA SER A 42 -10.81 -4.42 -14.18
C SER A 42 -10.75 -5.93 -14.43
N ALA A 43 -9.83 -6.43 -15.24
CA ALA A 43 -9.66 -7.86 -15.47
C ALA A 43 -9.04 -8.59 -14.26
N ILE A 44 -8.28 -7.88 -13.43
CA ILE A 44 -7.54 -8.47 -12.31
C ILE A 44 -8.02 -8.00 -10.94
N CYS A 45 -8.82 -6.94 -10.84
CA CYS A 45 -9.30 -6.44 -9.55
C CYS A 45 -10.66 -5.74 -9.65
N GLY A 46 -11.24 -5.48 -8.48
CA GLY A 46 -12.44 -4.67 -8.31
C GLY A 46 -12.34 -3.75 -7.09
N TYR A 47 -13.28 -2.80 -7.00
CA TYR A 47 -13.44 -2.02 -5.78
C TYR A 47 -14.14 -2.86 -4.71
N VAL A 48 -13.64 -2.78 -3.49
CA VAL A 48 -14.31 -3.38 -2.33
C VAL A 48 -15.58 -2.59 -2.03
N THR A 49 -16.70 -3.29 -1.95
CA THR A 49 -18.02 -2.74 -1.61
C THR A 49 -18.52 -3.21 -0.25
N ASP A 50 -17.86 -4.20 0.35
CA ASP A 50 -18.19 -4.73 1.66
C ASP A 50 -18.06 -3.63 2.71
N LYS A 51 -19.06 -3.53 3.59
CA LYS A 51 -19.08 -2.52 4.65
C LYS A 51 -19.31 -3.18 6.01
N LEU A 52 -18.54 -2.73 7.00
CA LEU A 52 -18.75 -3.04 8.41
C LEU A 52 -19.30 -1.83 9.14
N ALA A 53 -19.98 -2.07 10.28
CA ALA A 53 -20.24 -1.01 11.23
C ALA A 53 -18.90 -0.55 11.83
N PHE A 54 -18.73 0.75 12.01
CA PHE A 54 -17.48 1.28 12.57
C PHE A 54 -17.25 0.76 14.00
N SER A 55 -18.32 0.49 14.75
CA SER A 55 -18.28 -0.11 16.08
C SER A 55 -17.69 -1.53 16.12
N ASP A 56 -17.73 -2.26 14.99
CA ASP A 56 -17.30 -3.65 14.93
C ASP A 56 -15.79 -3.79 14.59
N ILE A 57 -15.12 -2.66 14.41
CA ILE A 57 -13.67 -2.64 14.18
C ILE A 57 -12.96 -2.64 15.53
N GLU A 58 -12.61 -3.83 16.03
CA GLU A 58 -12.14 -4.09 17.40
C GLU A 58 -10.87 -3.32 17.80
N THR A 59 -10.00 -3.01 16.88
CA THR A 59 -8.66 -2.45 17.20
C THR A 59 -8.43 -1.08 16.60
N ALA A 60 -9.48 -0.34 16.29
CA ALA A 60 -9.37 1.00 15.72
C ALA A 60 -8.43 1.07 14.48
N VAL A 61 -8.37 0.00 13.68
CA VAL A 61 -7.67 0.02 12.40
C VAL A 61 -8.58 0.69 11.38
N TYR A 62 -8.68 2.00 11.50
CA TYR A 62 -9.41 2.83 10.57
C TYR A 62 -8.46 3.77 9.84
N ILE A 63 -8.58 3.80 8.52
CA ILE A 63 -7.73 4.59 7.63
C ILE A 63 -8.57 5.64 6.90
N SER A 64 -8.15 6.88 7.04
CA SER A 64 -8.59 8.01 6.21
C SER A 64 -7.50 8.39 5.20
N THR A 65 -7.83 9.30 4.30
CA THR A 65 -6.84 9.87 3.36
C THR A 65 -5.69 10.61 4.07
N GLU A 66 -5.86 11.00 5.33
CA GLU A 66 -4.84 11.68 6.14
C GLU A 66 -3.79 10.71 6.68
N ASN A 67 -4.19 9.48 6.99
CA ASN A 67 -3.27 8.45 7.49
C ASN A 67 -2.34 7.91 6.41
N ILE A 68 -2.76 7.93 5.14
CA ILE A 68 -1.92 7.47 4.02
C ILE A 68 -0.91 8.57 3.67
N LEU A 69 0.36 8.20 3.73
CA LEU A 69 1.47 9.11 3.44
C LEU A 69 1.62 9.36 1.93
N PRO A 70 2.10 10.55 1.54
CA PRO A 70 2.40 10.85 0.14
C PRO A 70 3.54 9.97 -0.39
N ASP A 71 3.73 10.00 -1.71
CA ASP A 71 4.82 9.33 -2.42
C ASP A 71 4.94 7.83 -2.09
N LYS A 72 3.77 7.18 -1.91
CA LYS A 72 3.66 5.72 -1.71
C LYS A 72 4.36 5.20 -0.44
N GLN A 73 4.53 6.05 0.57
CA GLN A 73 5.24 5.72 1.82
C GLN A 73 4.39 4.90 2.82
N GLY A 74 3.20 4.43 2.40
CA GLY A 74 2.33 3.62 3.26
C GLY A 74 1.50 4.47 4.22
N VAL A 75 1.38 4.04 5.47
CA VAL A 75 0.55 4.68 6.51
C VAL A 75 1.40 5.11 7.70
N SER A 76 1.07 6.26 8.29
CA SER A 76 1.78 6.80 9.47
C SER A 76 1.20 6.31 10.79
N SER A 77 -0.10 6.08 10.84
CA SER A 77 -0.82 5.68 12.05
C SER A 77 -2.20 5.14 11.69
N PHE A 78 -2.76 4.38 12.62
CA PHE A 78 -4.15 3.95 12.60
C PHE A 78 -4.95 4.74 13.65
N GLY A 79 -6.27 4.58 13.65
CA GLY A 79 -7.09 5.08 14.73
C GLY A 79 -7.69 6.46 14.50
N SER A 80 -7.87 6.86 13.24
CA SER A 80 -8.78 7.98 12.93
C SER A 80 -10.20 7.64 13.33
N THR A 81 -10.97 8.64 13.73
CA THR A 81 -12.41 8.48 13.96
C THR A 81 -13.18 8.59 12.65
N SER A 82 -14.25 7.81 12.51
CA SER A 82 -15.17 7.93 11.38
C SER A 82 -16.39 8.75 11.76
N ALA A 83 -16.78 9.68 10.88
CA ALA A 83 -18.09 10.33 10.96
C ALA A 83 -19.23 9.44 10.41
N SER A 84 -18.89 8.33 9.74
CA SER A 84 -19.84 7.39 9.15
C SER A 84 -20.00 6.17 10.03
N GLU A 85 -21.24 5.75 10.25
CA GLU A 85 -21.55 4.52 11.01
C GLU A 85 -21.08 3.25 10.28
N ARG A 86 -20.97 3.30 8.95
CA ARG A 86 -20.51 2.17 8.11
C ARG A 86 -19.34 2.61 7.27
N VAL A 87 -18.28 1.79 7.25
CA VAL A 87 -17.03 2.01 6.56
C VAL A 87 -16.71 0.85 5.61
N VAL A 88 -15.90 1.10 4.59
CA VAL A 88 -15.47 0.04 3.67
C VAL A 88 -14.52 -0.91 4.41
N HIS A 89 -14.79 -2.22 4.33
CA HIS A 89 -13.99 -3.25 4.97
C HIS A 89 -12.85 -3.71 4.08
N PHE A 90 -11.64 -3.26 4.37
CA PHE A 90 -10.44 -3.77 3.70
C PHE A 90 -9.85 -4.98 4.45
N ARG A 91 -9.14 -5.82 3.71
CA ARG A 91 -8.43 -7.00 4.23
C ARG A 91 -6.96 -6.92 3.89
N GLU A 92 -6.18 -7.79 4.50
CA GLU A 92 -4.78 -7.99 4.12
C GLU A 92 -4.65 -8.24 2.62
N GLU A 93 -3.60 -7.69 2.02
CA GLU A 93 -3.32 -7.70 0.57
C GLU A 93 -4.26 -6.83 -0.29
N ASP A 94 -5.23 -6.12 0.27
CA ASP A 94 -5.94 -5.07 -0.47
C ASP A 94 -5.01 -3.86 -0.71
N VAL A 95 -5.23 -3.14 -1.81
CA VAL A 95 -4.50 -1.90 -2.09
C VAL A 95 -5.42 -0.70 -1.84
N LEU A 96 -5.03 0.14 -0.90
CA LEU A 96 -5.75 1.36 -0.56
C LEU A 96 -5.07 2.56 -1.23
N VAL A 97 -5.85 3.35 -1.95
CA VAL A 97 -5.39 4.55 -2.66
C VAL A 97 -6.27 5.74 -2.30
N SER A 98 -5.68 6.85 -1.89
CA SER A 98 -6.44 8.08 -1.67
C SER A 98 -7.03 8.59 -2.99
N ASN A 99 -8.34 8.76 -3.05
CA ASN A 99 -9.02 9.32 -4.23
C ASN A 99 -8.96 10.86 -4.28
N ILE A 100 -8.57 11.49 -3.17
CA ILE A 100 -8.42 12.95 -3.10
C ILE A 100 -7.01 13.34 -3.48
N ARG A 101 -6.87 14.27 -4.44
CA ARG A 101 -5.59 14.80 -4.91
C ARG A 101 -4.63 13.66 -5.27
N PRO A 102 -4.94 12.84 -6.29
CA PRO A 102 -4.15 11.66 -6.66
C PRO A 102 -2.67 11.96 -6.94
N TYR A 103 -2.34 13.19 -7.29
CA TYR A 103 -0.97 13.63 -7.50
C TYR A 103 -0.06 13.53 -6.26
N PHE A 104 -0.62 13.35 -5.06
CA PHE A 104 0.17 13.02 -3.87
C PHE A 104 0.60 11.55 -3.82
N LYS A 105 0.12 10.71 -4.74
CA LYS A 105 0.50 9.29 -4.86
C LYS A 105 0.38 8.54 -3.54
N LYS A 106 -0.70 8.81 -2.80
CA LYS A 106 -0.96 8.20 -1.49
C LYS A 106 -1.54 6.80 -1.69
N MET A 107 -0.77 5.78 -1.34
CA MET A 107 -1.23 4.39 -1.37
C MET A 107 -0.61 3.55 -0.25
N TRP A 108 -1.29 2.45 0.07
CA TRP A 108 -0.83 1.46 1.03
C TRP A 108 -1.31 0.06 0.61
N PHE A 109 -0.40 -0.90 0.68
CA PHE A 109 -0.72 -2.32 0.56
C PHE A 109 -1.03 -2.84 1.96
N ALA A 110 -2.25 -3.28 2.19
CA ALA A 110 -2.73 -3.61 3.52
C ALA A 110 -2.02 -4.83 4.10
N THR A 111 -1.45 -4.67 5.30
CA THR A 111 -0.80 -5.73 6.07
C THR A 111 -1.67 -6.23 7.22
N THR A 112 -2.88 -5.77 7.31
CA THR A 112 -3.91 -6.14 8.29
C THR A 112 -5.29 -5.88 7.69
N GLU A 113 -6.36 -6.25 8.39
CA GLU A 113 -7.73 -5.87 8.04
C GLU A 113 -8.23 -4.69 8.87
N GLY A 114 -9.28 -4.02 8.39
CA GLY A 114 -9.88 -2.88 9.08
C GLY A 114 -10.90 -2.13 8.22
N GLY A 115 -11.15 -0.88 8.59
CA GLY A 115 -12.08 -0.01 7.89
C GLY A 115 -11.39 1.18 7.22
N CYS A 116 -11.94 1.67 6.12
CA CYS A 116 -11.44 2.90 5.51
C CYS A 116 -12.55 3.88 5.11
N ASN A 117 -12.14 5.14 4.99
CA ASN A 117 -12.99 6.26 4.57
C ASN A 117 -13.47 6.06 3.12
N ALA A 118 -14.63 6.61 2.77
CA ALA A 118 -15.19 6.58 1.43
C ALA A 118 -14.33 7.28 0.35
N ASP A 119 -13.45 8.19 0.75
CA ASP A 119 -12.47 8.86 -0.11
C ASP A 119 -11.18 8.04 -0.30
N VAL A 120 -11.09 6.84 0.31
CA VAL A 120 -10.05 5.85 0.05
C VAL A 120 -10.64 4.79 -0.88
N LEU A 121 -10.04 4.62 -2.04
CA LEU A 121 -10.36 3.53 -2.96
C LEU A 121 -9.67 2.27 -2.47
N CYS A 122 -10.45 1.25 -2.15
CA CYS A 122 -9.94 -0.06 -1.76
C CYS A 122 -10.07 -1.00 -2.96
N PHE A 123 -8.92 -1.41 -3.50
CA PHE A 123 -8.83 -2.36 -4.61
C PHE A 123 -8.53 -3.75 -4.06
N ARG A 124 -9.32 -4.72 -4.46
CA ARG A 124 -9.10 -6.14 -4.14
C ARG A 124 -8.85 -6.92 -5.41
N ALA A 125 -7.81 -7.72 -5.42
CA ALA A 125 -7.53 -8.66 -6.51
C ALA A 125 -8.70 -9.66 -6.68
N SER A 126 -9.07 -9.95 -7.93
CA SER A 126 -10.13 -10.91 -8.25
C SER A 126 -9.74 -12.35 -7.92
N ASP A 127 -8.43 -12.61 -7.89
CA ASP A 127 -7.81 -13.88 -7.46
C ASP A 127 -6.53 -13.52 -6.70
N LYS A 128 -6.21 -14.28 -5.66
CA LYS A 128 -5.01 -14.08 -4.83
C LYS A 128 -3.71 -14.03 -5.65
N LYS A 129 -3.67 -14.75 -6.77
CA LYS A 129 -2.51 -14.72 -7.68
C LYS A 129 -2.20 -13.32 -8.25
N TYR A 130 -3.15 -12.39 -8.21
CA TYR A 130 -2.98 -11.02 -8.70
C TYR A 130 -2.63 -10.01 -7.61
N SER A 131 -2.61 -10.36 -6.31
CA SER A 131 -2.41 -9.39 -5.23
C SER A 131 -1.11 -8.60 -5.37
N TYR A 132 0.02 -9.27 -5.53
CA TYR A 132 1.32 -8.60 -5.69
C TYR A 132 1.47 -7.90 -7.05
N LEU A 133 0.89 -8.46 -8.11
CA LEU A 133 0.83 -7.80 -9.41
C LEU A 133 0.05 -6.50 -9.31
N LEU A 134 -1.13 -6.52 -8.71
CA LEU A 134 -1.98 -5.35 -8.47
C LEU A 134 -1.23 -4.28 -7.68
N LYS A 135 -0.58 -4.65 -6.57
CA LYS A 135 0.30 -3.74 -5.81
C LYS A 135 1.32 -3.07 -6.73
N SER A 136 2.06 -3.85 -7.51
CA SER A 136 3.15 -3.35 -8.36
C SER A 136 2.65 -2.45 -9.49
N ILE A 137 1.49 -2.75 -10.07
CA ILE A 137 0.84 -1.90 -11.09
C ILE A 137 0.43 -0.55 -10.49
N LEU A 138 -0.28 -0.56 -9.36
CA LEU A 138 -0.77 0.66 -8.72
C LEU A 138 0.37 1.49 -8.11
N PHE A 139 1.54 0.88 -7.87
CA PHE A 139 2.73 1.57 -7.40
C PHE A 139 3.41 2.42 -8.49
N GLN A 140 3.10 2.20 -9.78
CA GLN A 140 3.71 2.96 -10.87
C GLN A 140 3.22 4.41 -10.90
N ASP A 141 4.13 5.34 -11.20
CA ASP A 141 3.77 6.76 -11.38
C ASP A 141 2.77 6.95 -12.51
N GLY A 142 2.92 6.18 -13.59
CA GLY A 142 2.00 6.19 -14.73
C GLY A 142 0.55 5.86 -14.36
N PHE A 143 0.31 5.07 -13.32
CA PHE A 143 -1.04 4.84 -12.79
C PHE A 143 -1.63 6.15 -12.24
N PHE A 144 -0.89 6.89 -11.42
CA PHE A 144 -1.37 8.15 -10.85
C PHE A 144 -1.54 9.24 -11.90
N ASP A 145 -0.66 9.29 -12.91
CA ASP A 145 -0.79 10.19 -14.04
C ASP A 145 -2.07 9.89 -14.83
N TYR A 146 -2.37 8.61 -15.04
CA TYR A 146 -3.62 8.18 -15.67
C TYR A 146 -4.84 8.53 -14.83
N VAL A 147 -4.81 8.30 -13.51
CA VAL A 147 -5.89 8.71 -12.59
C VAL A 147 -6.13 10.20 -12.68
N MET A 148 -5.07 11.01 -12.72
CA MET A 148 -5.16 12.46 -12.85
C MET A 148 -5.76 12.90 -14.19
N SER A 149 -5.49 12.20 -15.29
CA SER A 149 -6.03 12.53 -16.61
C SER A 149 -7.56 12.45 -16.68
N GLY A 150 -8.18 11.57 -15.88
CA GLY A 150 -9.63 11.42 -15.75
C GLY A 150 -10.22 12.11 -14.52
N ALA A 151 -9.41 12.82 -13.73
CA ALA A 151 -9.87 13.41 -12.47
C ALA A 151 -10.81 14.61 -12.69
N LYS A 152 -11.78 14.75 -11.78
CA LYS A 152 -12.77 15.84 -11.77
C LYS A 152 -12.54 16.76 -10.57
N GLY A 153 -12.76 18.05 -10.78
CA GLY A 153 -12.62 19.09 -9.76
C GLY A 153 -11.26 19.79 -9.80
N THR A 154 -11.24 21.11 -9.70
CA THR A 154 -10.01 21.93 -9.82
C THR A 154 -9.25 22.07 -8.52
N LYS A 155 -9.94 22.35 -7.40
CA LYS A 155 -9.29 22.59 -6.08
C LYS A 155 -8.97 21.30 -5.33
N MET A 156 -9.83 20.28 -5.48
CA MET A 156 -9.67 18.96 -4.87
C MET A 156 -10.01 17.89 -5.91
N PRO A 157 -9.11 17.63 -6.87
CA PRO A 157 -9.37 16.64 -7.91
C PRO A 157 -9.60 15.25 -7.28
N ARG A 158 -10.61 14.56 -7.80
CA ARG A 158 -10.92 13.17 -7.48
C ARG A 158 -10.88 12.33 -8.75
N GLY A 159 -10.24 11.18 -8.68
CA GLY A 159 -10.20 10.22 -9.77
C GLY A 159 -11.61 9.70 -10.08
N ASP A 160 -11.89 9.51 -11.37
CA ASP A 160 -13.12 8.87 -11.83
C ASP A 160 -12.98 7.35 -11.74
N LYS A 161 -13.82 6.70 -10.93
CA LYS A 161 -13.74 5.25 -10.67
C LYS A 161 -13.85 4.40 -11.93
N ASN A 162 -14.70 4.79 -12.88
CA ASN A 162 -14.86 4.05 -14.12
C ASN A 162 -13.65 4.22 -15.04
N HIS A 163 -13.11 5.44 -15.11
CA HIS A 163 -11.88 5.72 -15.86
C HIS A 163 -10.71 4.90 -15.29
N ILE A 164 -10.52 4.89 -13.98
CA ILE A 164 -9.43 4.15 -13.31
C ILE A 164 -9.44 2.67 -13.69
N MET A 165 -10.61 2.02 -13.73
CA MET A 165 -10.72 0.59 -14.05
C MET A 165 -10.40 0.26 -15.51
N GLN A 166 -10.32 1.25 -16.39
CA GLN A 166 -9.91 1.10 -17.80
C GLN A 166 -8.40 1.24 -18.01
N TYR A 167 -7.62 1.48 -16.93
CA TYR A 167 -6.18 1.57 -17.02
C TYR A 167 -5.60 0.32 -17.67
N GLN A 168 -4.79 0.51 -18.72
CA GLN A 168 -4.21 -0.59 -19.48
C GLN A 168 -2.98 -1.14 -18.78
N ILE A 169 -2.99 -2.43 -18.56
CA ILE A 169 -1.94 -3.16 -17.84
C ILE A 169 -1.40 -4.30 -18.69
N PRO A 170 -0.13 -4.72 -18.54
CA PRO A 170 0.41 -5.88 -19.22
C PRO A 170 -0.32 -7.17 -18.84
N CYS A 171 -0.57 -8.04 -19.82
CA CYS A 171 -1.22 -9.34 -19.62
C CYS A 171 -0.18 -10.42 -19.28
N PHE A 172 0.04 -10.66 -17.99
CA PHE A 172 1.00 -11.68 -17.51
C PHE A 172 0.46 -13.09 -17.70
N SER A 173 1.29 -13.99 -18.20
CA SER A 173 1.01 -15.43 -18.20
C SER A 173 1.07 -16.01 -16.77
N ASP A 174 0.40 -17.14 -16.54
CA ASP A 174 0.41 -17.80 -15.22
C ASP A 174 1.83 -18.15 -14.74
N GLN A 175 2.74 -18.53 -15.67
CA GLN A 175 4.12 -18.80 -15.33
C GLN A 175 4.89 -17.55 -14.88
N GLN A 176 4.66 -16.40 -15.53
CA GLN A 176 5.25 -15.13 -15.13
C GLN A 176 4.71 -14.67 -13.77
N LEU A 177 3.38 -14.81 -13.56
CA LEU A 177 2.74 -14.51 -12.27
C LEU A 177 3.31 -15.37 -11.14
N GLN A 178 3.45 -16.67 -11.34
CA GLN A 178 3.99 -17.57 -10.33
C GLN A 178 5.42 -17.17 -9.92
N LYS A 179 6.29 -16.89 -10.88
CA LYS A 179 7.68 -16.44 -10.62
C LYS A 179 7.70 -15.10 -9.90
N PHE A 180 6.90 -14.14 -10.37
CA PHE A 180 6.81 -12.82 -9.77
C PHE A 180 6.28 -12.88 -8.34
N ASN A 181 5.21 -13.64 -8.09
CA ASN A 181 4.61 -13.79 -6.76
C ASN A 181 5.57 -14.45 -5.75
N ALA A 182 6.35 -15.45 -6.18
CA ALA A 182 7.35 -16.07 -5.30
C ALA A 182 8.39 -15.04 -4.83
N LEU A 183 8.88 -14.19 -5.75
CA LEU A 183 9.82 -13.13 -5.42
C LEU A 183 9.16 -12.04 -4.56
N ALA A 184 7.99 -11.56 -4.96
CA ALA A 184 7.27 -10.51 -4.25
C ALA A 184 6.92 -10.92 -2.82
N SER A 185 6.45 -12.16 -2.62
CA SER A 185 6.19 -12.72 -1.29
C SER A 185 7.45 -12.74 -0.43
N SER A 186 8.60 -13.16 -0.99
CA SER A 186 9.88 -13.14 -0.27
C SER A 186 10.29 -11.73 0.13
N VAL A 187 10.13 -10.75 -0.76
CA VAL A 187 10.43 -9.34 -0.46
C VAL A 187 9.52 -8.81 0.65
N GLU A 188 8.20 -9.05 0.58
CA GLU A 188 7.25 -8.62 1.61
C GLU A 188 7.56 -9.23 2.98
N GLN A 189 7.89 -10.53 3.03
CA GLN A 189 8.28 -11.20 4.27
C GLN A 189 9.52 -10.57 4.89
N ASN A 190 10.57 -10.32 4.09
CA ASN A 190 11.77 -9.65 4.58
C ASN A 190 11.49 -8.23 5.07
N GLN A 191 10.66 -7.46 4.34
CA GLN A 191 10.27 -6.13 4.78
C GLN A 191 9.45 -6.17 6.08
N ALA A 192 8.59 -7.17 6.27
CA ALA A 192 7.83 -7.36 7.50
C ALA A 192 8.77 -7.67 8.69
N LEU A 193 9.73 -8.57 8.52
CA LEU A 193 10.75 -8.89 9.54
C LEU A 193 11.56 -7.64 9.91
N ASN A 194 12.02 -6.87 8.93
CA ASN A 194 12.75 -5.63 9.17
C ASN A 194 11.90 -4.62 9.96
N ARG A 195 10.60 -4.48 9.65
CA ARG A 195 9.69 -3.61 10.43
C ARG A 195 9.53 -4.08 11.88
N GLN A 196 9.43 -5.39 12.12
CA GLN A 196 9.35 -5.94 13.48
C GLN A 196 10.65 -5.69 14.27
N GLU A 197 11.79 -5.87 13.64
CA GLU A 197 13.09 -5.57 14.25
C GLU A 197 13.20 -4.09 14.61
N MET A 198 12.83 -3.19 13.69
CA MET A 198 12.82 -1.75 13.96
C MET A 198 11.93 -1.39 15.15
N ALA A 199 10.71 -1.93 15.22
CA ALA A 199 9.80 -1.69 16.35
C ALA A 199 10.39 -2.18 17.67
N SER A 200 11.05 -3.34 17.68
CA SER A 200 11.73 -3.90 18.86
C SER A 200 12.90 -3.01 19.29
N LEU A 201 13.69 -2.52 18.35
CA LEU A 201 14.81 -1.60 18.61
C LEU A 201 14.35 -0.25 19.18
N GLU A 202 13.25 0.31 18.64
CA GLU A 202 12.67 1.55 19.17
C GLU A 202 12.13 1.37 20.59
N THR A 203 11.52 0.23 20.90
CA THR A 203 11.05 -0.11 22.23
C THR A 203 12.22 -0.24 23.21
N ALA A 204 13.27 -0.96 22.85
CA ALA A 204 14.48 -1.11 23.66
C ALA A 204 15.17 0.25 23.90
N LYS A 205 15.26 1.09 22.88
CA LYS A 205 15.80 2.45 22.98
C LYS A 205 14.99 3.29 23.99
N HIS A 206 13.66 3.23 23.93
CA HIS A 206 12.80 3.97 24.85
C HIS A 206 12.99 3.50 26.30
N MET A 207 13.03 2.19 26.54
CA MET A 207 13.30 1.62 27.88
C MET A 207 14.65 2.09 28.43
N LEU A 208 15.72 2.03 27.62
CA LEU A 208 17.04 2.45 28.02
C LEU A 208 17.11 3.95 28.36
N LEU A 209 16.46 4.79 27.56
CA LEU A 209 16.40 6.23 27.84
C LEU A 209 15.66 6.53 29.14
N THR A 210 14.59 5.79 29.43
CA THR A 210 13.83 5.92 30.68
C THR A 210 14.67 5.53 31.91
N ILE A 211 15.52 4.50 31.79
CA ILE A 211 16.43 4.07 32.88
C ILE A 211 17.54 5.11 33.10
N LEU A 212 18.10 5.66 32.03
CA LEU A 212 19.22 6.61 32.11
C LEU A 212 18.80 8.03 32.50
N SER A 213 17.50 8.34 32.46
CA SER A 213 16.95 9.65 32.89
C SER A 213 16.55 9.69 34.37
N ARG A 214 16.71 8.59 35.10
CA ARG A 214 16.54 8.49 36.56
C ARG A 214 17.88 8.59 37.29
#